data_45e19cb0c2a72da0a92b72ae19065e1f
#
_entry.id   45e19cb0c2a72da0a92b72ae19065e1f
#
_cell.length_a   1.000
_cell.length_b   1.000
_cell.length_c   1.000
_cell.angle_alpha   90.00
_cell.angle_beta   90.00
_cell.angle_gamma   90.00
#
_symmetry.space_group_name_H-M   'P 1'
#
loop_
_entity.id
_entity.type
_entity.pdbx_description
1 polymer ?
#
loop_
_entity_poly.entity_id
_entity_poly.type
_entity_poly.pdbx_seq_one_letter_code
_entity_poly.pdbx_strand_id
1 'polypeptide(L)'
;MKSLEDLRLDDFRLELKGRSLVPIMQGGMGVNISTAEMAQAVAARGGIGHVSDAMVPDLADRLFGTGFTRMKALACKALERTTGEAGFHFPVEKIREAAKLYLGRVMEGRTGEGRIHVNIMEKLTMNASLETLRARLLGALDAGVDGISLSAGLHAGSFALMSGHPRFRDACLGVVVSSRRALNLFMRKSAKTGRLPDYVVVEGPLAGGHLGFGADWQKVQNAKK
;
A
#
# COMPACT_ATOMS: atom_id res chain seq x y z
N MET A 1 -31.74 -21.89 -2.01
CA MET A 1 -30.56 -21.34 -2.73
C MET A 1 -31.06 -20.73 -4.01
N LYS A 2 -30.77 -19.45 -4.29
CA LYS A 2 -31.03 -18.85 -5.60
C LYS A 2 -30.21 -19.61 -6.66
N SER A 3 -30.75 -19.85 -7.85
CA SER A 3 -29.98 -20.39 -8.96
C SER A 3 -28.91 -19.35 -9.39
N LEU A 4 -27.84 -19.79 -10.06
CA LEU A 4 -26.83 -18.85 -10.59
C LEU A 4 -27.44 -17.87 -11.61
N GLU A 5 -28.53 -18.23 -12.28
CA GLU A 5 -29.24 -17.39 -13.23
C GLU A 5 -30.07 -16.29 -12.56
N ASP A 6 -30.44 -16.48 -11.29
CA ASP A 6 -31.22 -15.52 -10.51
C ASP A 6 -30.32 -14.51 -9.74
N LEU A 7 -28.99 -14.71 -9.75
CA LEU A 7 -28.05 -13.84 -9.06
C LEU A 7 -27.76 -12.59 -9.90
N ARG A 8 -28.04 -11.43 -9.32
CA ARG A 8 -27.66 -10.13 -9.90
C ARG A 8 -26.33 -9.69 -9.30
N LEU A 9 -25.55 -8.91 -10.05
CA LEU A 9 -24.30 -8.34 -9.56
C LEU A 9 -24.48 -7.55 -8.24
N ASP A 10 -25.61 -6.91 -8.09
CA ASP A 10 -25.96 -6.12 -6.90
C ASP A 10 -26.21 -6.98 -5.65
N ASP A 11 -26.43 -8.30 -5.82
CA ASP A 11 -26.63 -9.23 -4.71
C ASP A 11 -25.32 -9.62 -4.00
N PHE A 12 -24.18 -9.34 -4.65
CA PHE A 12 -22.86 -9.64 -4.07
C PHE A 12 -22.35 -8.48 -3.23
N ARG A 13 -21.89 -8.80 -2.01
CA ARG A 13 -21.26 -7.85 -1.10
C ARG A 13 -19.94 -8.41 -0.58
N LEU A 14 -18.98 -7.52 -0.42
CA LEU A 14 -17.70 -7.83 0.22
C LEU A 14 -17.78 -7.43 1.69
N GLU A 15 -17.87 -8.44 2.57
CA GLU A 15 -17.79 -8.21 4.00
C GLU A 15 -16.33 -8.10 4.43
N LEU A 16 -15.91 -6.90 4.82
CA LEU A 16 -14.53 -6.63 5.19
C LEU A 16 -14.45 -5.68 6.40
N LYS A 17 -13.86 -6.14 7.49
CA LYS A 17 -13.71 -5.35 8.72
C LYS A 17 -15.02 -4.70 9.18
N GLY A 18 -16.10 -5.48 9.20
CA GLY A 18 -17.42 -5.02 9.64
C GLY A 18 -18.11 -4.02 8.71
N ARG A 19 -17.68 -3.97 7.45
CA ARG A 19 -18.32 -3.17 6.40
C ARG A 19 -18.79 -4.06 5.26
N SER A 20 -20.00 -3.80 4.78
CA SER A 20 -20.56 -4.42 3.57
C SER A 20 -20.29 -3.49 2.39
N LEU A 21 -19.42 -3.91 1.49
CA LEU A 21 -18.90 -3.10 0.39
C LEU A 21 -19.33 -3.67 -0.95
N VAL A 22 -19.34 -2.83 -1.97
CA VAL A 22 -19.36 -3.29 -3.35
C VAL A 22 -18.08 -4.10 -3.61
N PRO A 23 -18.14 -5.31 -4.21
CA PRO A 23 -16.99 -6.20 -4.37
C PRO A 23 -16.04 -5.73 -5.50
N ILE A 24 -15.73 -4.45 -5.49
CA ILE A 24 -14.81 -3.81 -6.42
C ILE A 24 -13.69 -3.14 -5.62
N MET A 25 -12.47 -3.56 -5.92
CA MET A 25 -11.26 -2.99 -5.37
C MET A 25 -10.41 -2.47 -6.53
N GLN A 26 -10.27 -1.15 -6.63
CA GLN A 26 -9.39 -0.55 -7.62
C GLN A 26 -7.94 -0.76 -7.19
N GLY A 27 -7.09 -1.24 -8.09
CA GLY A 27 -5.69 -1.53 -7.79
C GLY A 27 -4.85 -0.27 -7.57
N GLY A 28 -3.86 -0.35 -6.68
CA GLY A 28 -2.89 0.71 -6.46
C GLY A 28 -1.82 0.70 -7.55
N MET A 29 -1.87 1.66 -8.46
CA MET A 29 -0.91 1.81 -9.56
C MET A 29 0.03 2.97 -9.28
N GLY A 30 1.34 2.72 -9.44
CA GLY A 30 2.39 3.68 -9.14
C GLY A 30 2.40 4.92 -10.03
N VAL A 31 3.29 5.86 -9.65
CA VAL A 31 3.58 7.12 -10.37
C VAL A 31 2.33 7.95 -10.68
N ASN A 32 1.52 8.17 -9.64
CA ASN A 32 0.32 9.02 -9.71
C ASN A 32 -0.74 8.58 -10.75
N ILE A 33 -0.83 7.27 -11.04
CA ILE A 33 -1.95 6.71 -11.80
C ILE A 33 -3.16 6.51 -10.88
N SER A 34 -2.95 5.89 -9.70
CA SER A 34 -3.99 5.81 -8.66
C SER A 34 -3.99 7.10 -7.84
N THR A 35 -4.70 8.10 -8.36
CA THR A 35 -4.81 9.44 -7.75
C THR A 35 -5.80 9.46 -6.59
N ALA A 36 -5.80 10.56 -5.85
CA ALA A 36 -6.78 10.84 -4.82
C ALA A 36 -8.22 10.80 -5.36
N GLU A 37 -8.44 11.46 -6.50
CA GLU A 37 -9.75 11.57 -7.14
C GLU A 37 -10.29 10.21 -7.59
N MET A 38 -9.43 9.35 -8.15
CA MET A 38 -9.80 7.99 -8.53
C MET A 38 -10.22 7.18 -7.31
N ALA A 39 -9.42 7.19 -6.24
CA ALA A 39 -9.72 6.45 -5.02
C ALA A 39 -11.02 6.95 -4.37
N GLN A 40 -11.23 8.27 -4.31
CA GLN A 40 -12.44 8.90 -3.78
C GLN A 40 -13.67 8.55 -4.64
N ALA A 41 -13.55 8.54 -5.97
CA ALA A 41 -14.65 8.18 -6.86
C ALA A 41 -15.12 6.73 -6.69
N VAL A 42 -14.19 5.80 -6.46
CA VAL A 42 -14.50 4.39 -6.17
C VAL A 42 -15.15 4.26 -4.78
N ALA A 43 -14.59 4.95 -3.77
CA ALA A 43 -15.13 4.93 -2.42
C ALA A 43 -16.54 5.54 -2.37
N ALA A 44 -16.80 6.62 -3.11
CA ALA A 44 -18.13 7.24 -3.21
C ALA A 44 -19.22 6.27 -3.73
N ARG A 45 -18.81 5.23 -4.46
CA ARG A 45 -19.71 4.19 -5.00
C ARG A 45 -19.71 2.89 -4.17
N GLY A 46 -19.18 2.94 -2.94
CA GLY A 46 -19.19 1.82 -2.02
C GLY A 46 -18.09 0.77 -2.22
N GLY A 47 -17.17 0.99 -3.17
CA GLY A 47 -16.01 0.11 -3.40
C GLY A 47 -14.79 0.48 -2.54
N ILE A 48 -13.66 -0.16 -2.82
CA ILE A 48 -12.37 0.15 -2.20
C ILE A 48 -11.48 0.84 -3.23
N GLY A 49 -11.23 2.13 -3.05
CA GLY A 49 -10.26 2.88 -3.85
C GLY A 49 -8.88 2.84 -3.22
N HIS A 50 -7.83 2.70 -4.04
CA HIS A 50 -6.46 2.76 -3.59
C HIS A 50 -5.76 4.02 -4.08
N VAL A 51 -5.02 4.65 -3.18
CA VAL A 51 -4.01 5.66 -3.53
C VAL A 51 -2.65 4.98 -3.56
N SER A 52 -1.82 5.29 -4.55
CA SER A 52 -0.43 4.83 -4.56
C SER A 52 0.43 5.67 -3.61
N ASP A 53 1.33 5.04 -2.87
CA ASP A 53 2.31 5.74 -2.05
C ASP A 53 3.53 6.26 -2.83
N ALA A 54 3.60 5.93 -4.12
CA ALA A 54 4.65 6.43 -5.00
C ALA A 54 4.52 7.95 -5.17
N MET A 55 5.64 8.66 -5.04
CA MET A 55 5.72 10.12 -5.20
C MET A 55 4.95 10.94 -4.15
N VAL A 56 4.53 10.36 -3.04
CA VAL A 56 3.80 11.09 -1.98
C VAL A 56 4.53 12.36 -1.49
N PRO A 57 5.87 12.38 -1.28
CA PRO A 57 6.55 13.63 -0.92
C PRO A 57 6.43 14.73 -2.00
N ASP A 58 6.48 14.38 -3.29
CA ASP A 58 6.30 15.34 -4.39
C ASP A 58 4.86 15.86 -4.45
N LEU A 59 3.88 15.00 -4.23
CA LEU A 59 2.48 15.38 -4.17
C LEU A 59 2.20 16.30 -2.97
N ALA A 60 2.80 16.03 -1.83
CA ALA A 60 2.72 16.88 -0.64
C ALA A 60 3.34 18.27 -0.91
N ASP A 61 4.50 18.32 -1.57
CA ASP A 61 5.16 19.57 -1.94
C ASP A 61 4.27 20.44 -2.84
N ARG A 62 3.62 19.82 -3.84
CA ARG A 62 2.72 20.53 -4.77
C ARG A 62 1.47 21.08 -4.09
N LEU A 63 0.92 20.33 -3.14
CA LEU A 63 -0.33 20.69 -2.48
C LEU A 63 -0.13 21.66 -1.30
N PHE A 64 0.98 21.51 -0.57
CA PHE A 64 1.18 22.20 0.69
C PHE A 64 2.41 23.13 0.70
N GLY A 65 3.20 23.15 -0.39
CA GLY A 65 4.41 23.98 -0.47
C GLY A 65 5.51 23.58 0.51
N THR A 66 5.61 22.28 0.85
CA THR A 66 6.44 21.81 1.97
C THR A 66 7.95 21.70 1.64
N GLY A 67 8.33 21.44 0.41
CA GLY A 67 9.74 21.35 -0.01
C GLY A 67 10.46 20.04 0.42
N PHE A 68 9.75 18.97 0.70
CA PHE A 68 10.32 17.67 1.10
C PHE A 68 11.26 17.07 0.04
N THR A 69 10.88 17.16 -1.24
CA THR A 69 11.70 16.67 -2.37
C THR A 69 12.96 17.51 -2.55
N ARG A 70 12.89 18.83 -2.32
CA ARG A 70 14.05 19.72 -2.35
C ARG A 70 15.05 19.36 -1.24
N MET A 71 14.57 19.10 -0.03
CA MET A 71 15.43 18.65 1.08
C MET A 71 16.13 17.34 0.75
N LYS A 72 15.41 16.39 0.15
CA LYS A 72 15.97 15.12 -0.31
C LYS A 72 17.06 15.34 -1.37
N ALA A 73 16.79 16.19 -2.36
CA ALA A 73 17.76 16.50 -3.43
C ALA A 73 19.04 17.16 -2.89
N LEU A 74 18.90 18.08 -1.95
CA LEU A 74 20.05 18.73 -1.29
C LEU A 74 20.88 17.73 -0.48
N ALA A 75 20.23 16.85 0.24
CA ALA A 75 20.88 15.79 0.99
C ALA A 75 21.64 14.82 0.06
N CYS A 76 21.05 14.39 -1.06
CA CYS A 76 21.72 13.55 -2.07
C CYS A 76 22.95 14.26 -2.69
N LYS A 77 22.84 15.54 -3.04
CA LYS A 77 23.98 16.33 -3.56
C LYS A 77 25.13 16.51 -2.54
N ALA A 78 24.80 16.64 -1.28
CA ALA A 78 25.81 16.70 -0.22
C ALA A 78 26.60 15.39 -0.12
N LEU A 79 25.91 14.25 -0.31
CA LEU A 79 26.53 12.92 -0.30
C LEU A 79 27.54 12.73 -1.46
N GLU A 80 27.19 13.17 -2.67
CA GLU A 80 28.06 13.07 -3.85
C GLU A 80 29.38 13.82 -3.66
N ARG A 81 29.42 14.80 -2.77
CA ARG A 81 30.62 15.62 -2.46
C ARG A 81 31.48 15.06 -1.36
N THR A 82 30.97 14.12 -0.57
CA THR A 82 31.70 13.48 0.52
C THR A 82 32.12 12.09 0.10
N THR A 83 33.39 11.92 -0.29
CA THR A 83 34.00 10.62 -0.61
C THR A 83 34.33 9.80 0.63
N GLY A 84 33.43 9.69 1.57
CA GLY A 84 33.63 8.94 2.81
C GLY A 84 32.32 8.34 3.30
N GLU A 85 32.42 7.21 4.00
CA GLU A 85 31.34 6.44 4.61
C GLU A 85 30.57 7.18 5.74
N ALA A 86 30.61 8.51 5.78
CA ALA A 86 29.75 9.28 6.67
C ALA A 86 28.30 9.05 6.24
N GLY A 87 27.62 8.23 6.99
CA GLY A 87 26.27 7.75 6.69
C GLY A 87 25.33 8.89 6.32
N PHE A 88 24.85 8.86 5.11
CA PHE A 88 23.80 9.77 4.64
C PHE A 88 22.56 9.56 5.50
N HIS A 89 22.24 10.55 6.30
CA HIS A 89 21.02 10.55 7.08
C HIS A 89 19.92 11.32 6.34
N PHE A 90 19.03 10.60 5.66
CA PHE A 90 17.81 11.21 5.12
C PHE A 90 16.83 11.43 6.29
N PRO A 91 16.20 12.62 6.38
CA PRO A 91 15.22 12.88 7.44
C PRO A 91 13.95 12.07 7.21
N VAL A 92 13.95 10.82 7.66
CA VAL A 92 12.88 9.83 7.48
C VAL A 92 11.55 10.35 8.03
N GLU A 93 11.60 11.19 9.07
CA GLU A 93 10.41 11.83 9.64
C GLU A 93 9.67 12.71 8.62
N LYS A 94 10.39 13.29 7.65
CA LYS A 94 9.75 14.08 6.59
C LYS A 94 8.96 13.23 5.59
N ILE A 95 9.33 11.96 5.41
CA ILE A 95 8.53 11.00 4.64
C ILE A 95 7.22 10.69 5.36
N ARG A 96 7.30 10.47 6.67
CA ARG A 96 6.12 10.22 7.51
C ARG A 96 5.18 11.43 7.52
N GLU A 97 5.73 12.64 7.66
CA GLU A 97 4.99 13.89 7.61
C GLU A 97 4.30 14.10 6.25
N ALA A 98 5.02 13.90 5.15
CA ALA A 98 4.47 13.99 3.79
C ALA A 98 3.33 13.00 3.57
N ALA A 99 3.50 11.75 4.01
CA ALA A 99 2.46 10.73 3.90
C ALA A 99 1.22 11.11 4.72
N LYS A 100 1.42 11.58 5.97
CA LYS A 100 0.32 12.05 6.83
C LYS A 100 -0.46 13.21 6.19
N LEU A 101 0.24 14.22 5.69
CA LEU A 101 -0.39 15.39 5.08
C LEU A 101 -1.17 15.03 3.82
N TYR A 102 -0.52 14.35 2.87
CA TYR A 102 -1.16 14.02 1.60
C TYR A 102 -2.34 13.06 1.78
N LEU A 103 -2.13 11.94 2.48
CA LEU A 103 -3.18 10.95 2.70
C LEU A 103 -4.30 11.49 3.61
N GLY A 104 -3.97 12.34 4.58
CA GLY A 104 -4.97 13.03 5.39
C GLY A 104 -5.90 13.88 4.51
N ARG A 105 -5.35 14.64 3.58
CA ARG A 105 -6.14 15.41 2.60
C ARG A 105 -7.01 14.51 1.72
N VAL A 106 -6.49 13.34 1.31
CA VAL A 106 -7.29 12.36 0.57
C VAL A 106 -8.47 11.86 1.39
N MET A 107 -8.26 11.58 2.68
CA MET A 107 -9.31 11.10 3.59
C MET A 107 -10.39 12.15 3.86
N GLU A 108 -10.01 13.43 3.95
CA GLU A 108 -10.98 14.55 4.08
C GLU A 108 -11.96 14.63 2.91
N GLY A 109 -11.50 14.33 1.69
CA GLY A 109 -12.33 14.33 0.49
C GLY A 109 -13.15 13.06 0.26
N ARG A 110 -13.08 12.08 1.17
CA ARG A 110 -13.85 10.85 1.05
C ARG A 110 -15.35 11.12 1.24
N THR A 111 -16.14 10.58 0.31
CA THR A 111 -17.61 10.57 0.38
C THR A 111 -18.13 9.13 0.20
N GLY A 112 -19.39 8.89 0.56
CA GLY A 112 -20.02 7.59 0.45
C GLY A 112 -19.54 6.57 1.51
N GLU A 113 -19.95 5.31 1.34
CA GLU A 113 -19.75 4.24 2.31
C GLU A 113 -18.53 3.35 2.02
N GLY A 114 -17.89 3.54 0.88
CA GLY A 114 -16.70 2.80 0.50
C GLY A 114 -15.47 3.16 1.34
N ARG A 115 -14.34 2.56 0.99
CA ARG A 115 -13.10 2.72 1.74
C ARG A 115 -11.99 3.26 0.86
N ILE A 116 -11.06 3.99 1.48
CA ILE A 116 -9.82 4.43 0.86
C ILE A 116 -8.66 3.71 1.53
N HIS A 117 -7.96 2.91 0.74
CA HIS A 117 -6.72 2.27 1.13
C HIS A 117 -5.52 2.96 0.48
N VAL A 118 -4.36 2.77 1.04
CA VAL A 118 -3.09 3.14 0.38
C VAL A 118 -2.35 1.87 -0.02
N ASN A 119 -1.86 1.85 -1.25
CA ASN A 119 -1.00 0.78 -1.75
C ASN A 119 0.46 1.15 -1.49
N ILE A 120 1.10 0.44 -0.58
CA ILE A 120 2.48 0.69 -0.18
C ILE A 120 3.39 -0.37 -0.80
N MET A 121 4.33 0.11 -1.61
CA MET A 121 5.35 -0.75 -2.19
C MET A 121 6.41 -1.11 -1.15
N GLU A 122 6.58 -2.40 -0.89
CA GLU A 122 7.53 -2.91 0.11
C GLU A 122 8.96 -3.05 -0.43
N LYS A 123 9.20 -2.70 -1.69
CA LYS A 123 10.53 -2.82 -2.30
C LYS A 123 11.55 -1.95 -1.56
N LEU A 124 12.57 -2.59 -1.03
CA LEU A 124 13.64 -1.97 -0.26
C LEU A 124 14.85 -1.71 -1.19
N THR A 125 14.86 -0.60 -1.91
CA THR A 125 15.91 -0.29 -2.89
C THR A 125 16.68 1.01 -2.64
N MET A 126 16.38 1.69 -1.55
CA MET A 126 16.98 3.01 -1.24
C MET A 126 17.80 2.96 0.04
N ASN A 127 18.66 3.96 0.25
CA ASN A 127 19.33 4.14 1.53
C ASN A 127 18.30 4.27 2.66
N ALA A 128 18.57 3.68 3.82
CA ALA A 128 17.65 3.59 4.96
C ALA A 128 16.27 3.02 4.54
N SER A 129 16.28 1.97 3.75
CA SER A 129 15.09 1.41 3.11
C SER A 129 14.04 0.93 4.10
N LEU A 130 14.46 0.34 5.21
CA LEU A 130 13.56 -0.17 6.25
C LEU A 130 12.91 0.99 7.03
N GLU A 131 13.67 2.00 7.38
CA GLU A 131 13.21 3.20 8.07
C GLU A 131 12.25 3.99 7.17
N THR A 132 12.56 4.07 5.87
CA THR A 132 11.69 4.68 4.86
C THR A 132 10.36 3.93 4.72
N LEU A 133 10.40 2.60 4.66
CA LEU A 133 9.19 1.78 4.64
C LEU A 133 8.35 2.00 5.91
N ARG A 134 9.01 1.97 7.08
CA ARG A 134 8.35 2.24 8.37
C ARG A 134 7.69 3.62 8.40
N ALA A 135 8.38 4.65 7.92
CA ALA A 135 7.85 6.02 7.88
C ALA A 135 6.58 6.12 6.99
N ARG A 136 6.58 5.47 5.81
CA ARG A 136 5.41 5.44 4.91
C ARG A 136 4.24 4.71 5.55
N LEU A 137 4.48 3.55 6.16
CA LEU A 137 3.47 2.76 6.87
C LEU A 137 2.85 3.55 8.04
N LEU A 138 3.69 4.15 8.89
CA LEU A 138 3.21 4.93 10.03
C LEU A 138 2.52 6.22 9.59
N GLY A 139 3.03 6.91 8.57
CA GLY A 139 2.39 8.11 8.02
C GLY A 139 0.99 7.83 7.44
N ALA A 140 0.80 6.67 6.80
CA ALA A 140 -0.51 6.22 6.34
C ALA A 140 -1.48 5.96 7.51
N LEU A 141 -1.02 5.32 8.58
CA LEU A 141 -1.82 5.11 9.78
C LEU A 141 -2.14 6.42 10.50
N ASP A 142 -1.18 7.35 10.61
CA ASP A 142 -1.38 8.70 11.16
C ASP A 142 -2.43 9.50 10.38
N ALA A 143 -2.43 9.36 9.05
CA ALA A 143 -3.40 10.00 8.16
C ALA A 143 -4.83 9.49 8.31
N GLY A 144 -5.02 8.37 8.98
CA GLY A 144 -6.35 7.81 9.19
C GLY A 144 -6.90 7.02 8.02
N VAL A 145 -6.08 6.52 7.08
CA VAL A 145 -6.57 5.68 5.97
C VAL A 145 -7.38 4.49 6.48
N ASP A 146 -8.36 4.04 5.72
CA ASP A 146 -9.19 2.88 6.10
C ASP A 146 -8.39 1.58 6.03
N GLY A 147 -7.37 1.52 5.17
CA GLY A 147 -6.53 0.34 5.06
C GLY A 147 -5.22 0.56 4.30
N ILE A 148 -4.38 -0.46 4.34
CA ILE A 148 -3.08 -0.52 3.65
C ILE A 148 -3.01 -1.84 2.89
N SER A 149 -2.68 -1.78 1.59
CA SER A 149 -2.31 -2.93 0.78
C SER A 149 -0.79 -2.96 0.60
N LEU A 150 -0.16 -4.02 1.04
CA LEU A 150 1.27 -4.24 0.89
C LEU A 150 1.56 -4.92 -0.44
N SER A 151 2.38 -4.30 -1.29
CA SER A 151 2.63 -4.76 -2.66
C SER A 151 4.07 -4.54 -3.12
N ALA A 152 4.39 -4.98 -4.33
CA ALA A 152 5.68 -4.77 -5.01
C ALA A 152 6.90 -5.18 -4.17
N GLY A 153 6.82 -6.33 -3.55
CA GLY A 153 7.82 -6.92 -2.68
C GLY A 153 7.14 -7.79 -1.63
N LEU A 154 7.90 -8.55 -0.90
CA LEU A 154 7.41 -9.30 0.23
C LEU A 154 8.29 -9.02 1.44
N HIS A 155 8.07 -7.89 2.09
CA HIS A 155 8.71 -7.61 3.37
C HIS A 155 7.87 -8.20 4.49
N ALA A 156 8.17 -9.45 4.83
CA ALA A 156 7.39 -10.21 5.82
C ALA A 156 7.41 -9.61 7.25
N GLY A 157 8.15 -8.52 7.47
CA GLY A 157 8.24 -7.77 8.72
C GLY A 157 7.37 -6.52 8.78
N SER A 158 6.64 -6.16 7.71
CA SER A 158 5.87 -4.90 7.64
C SER A 158 4.86 -4.76 8.79
N PHE A 159 4.21 -5.85 9.21
CA PHE A 159 3.31 -5.82 10.36
C PHE A 159 4.04 -5.47 11.66
N ALA A 160 5.26 -5.97 11.86
CA ALA A 160 6.06 -5.62 13.03
C ALA A 160 6.45 -4.14 13.04
N LEU A 161 6.68 -3.52 11.88
CA LEU A 161 6.97 -2.08 11.77
C LEU A 161 5.77 -1.21 12.21
N MET A 162 4.55 -1.73 12.09
CA MET A 162 3.31 -1.04 12.44
C MET A 162 2.77 -1.41 13.82
N SER A 163 3.22 -2.50 14.45
CA SER A 163 2.57 -3.15 15.61
C SER A 163 2.42 -2.25 16.84
N GLY A 164 3.31 -1.26 17.01
CA GLY A 164 3.21 -0.27 18.10
C GLY A 164 2.28 0.91 17.81
N HIS A 165 1.68 1.00 16.63
CA HIS A 165 0.81 2.12 16.29
C HIS A 165 -0.63 1.86 16.78
N PRO A 166 -1.33 2.85 17.40
CA PRO A 166 -2.68 2.68 17.93
C PRO A 166 -3.68 2.12 16.91
N ARG A 167 -3.61 2.60 15.66
CA ARG A 167 -4.49 2.16 14.58
C ARG A 167 -4.09 0.84 13.91
N PHE A 168 -3.01 0.20 14.35
CA PHE A 168 -2.58 -1.08 13.76
C PHE A 168 -3.67 -2.15 13.79
N ARG A 169 -4.49 -2.18 14.82
CA ARG A 169 -5.58 -3.16 14.96
C ARG A 169 -6.82 -2.80 14.14
N ASP A 170 -7.08 -1.52 13.95
CA ASP A 170 -8.32 -1.01 13.35
C ASP A 170 -8.24 -0.89 11.83
N ALA A 171 -7.10 -0.45 11.30
CA ALA A 171 -6.88 -0.33 9.86
C ALA A 171 -7.00 -1.69 9.18
N CYS A 172 -7.62 -1.73 8.00
CA CYS A 172 -7.71 -2.93 7.18
C CYS A 172 -6.36 -3.20 6.48
N LEU A 173 -5.74 -4.34 6.75
CA LEU A 173 -4.43 -4.66 6.20
C LEU A 173 -4.50 -5.83 5.21
N GLY A 174 -4.04 -5.60 3.99
CA GLY A 174 -3.97 -6.59 2.94
C GLY A 174 -2.54 -6.81 2.43
N VAL A 175 -2.34 -7.94 1.78
CA VAL A 175 -1.07 -8.28 1.14
C VAL A 175 -1.31 -8.82 -0.27
N VAL A 176 -0.45 -8.39 -1.20
CA VAL A 176 -0.43 -8.92 -2.57
C VAL A 176 0.61 -10.03 -2.65
N VAL A 177 0.21 -11.20 -3.10
CA VAL A 177 1.08 -12.36 -3.24
C VAL A 177 0.81 -13.10 -4.55
N SER A 178 1.85 -13.68 -5.13
CA SER A 178 1.78 -14.46 -6.37
C SER A 178 1.91 -15.97 -6.15
N SER A 179 2.16 -16.42 -4.92
CA SER A 179 2.35 -17.84 -4.63
C SER A 179 1.95 -18.23 -3.21
N ARG A 180 1.58 -19.50 -3.04
CA ARG A 180 1.32 -20.11 -1.73
C ARG A 180 2.53 -20.00 -0.79
N ARG A 181 3.75 -20.12 -1.34
CA ARG A 181 4.99 -20.00 -0.55
C ARG A 181 5.13 -18.60 0.04
N ALA A 182 4.91 -17.55 -0.77
CA ALA A 182 4.96 -16.17 -0.34
C ALA A 182 3.89 -15.89 0.74
N LEU A 183 2.66 -16.34 0.51
CA LEU A 183 1.58 -16.21 1.48
C LEU A 183 1.94 -16.89 2.82
N ASN A 184 2.37 -18.15 2.79
CA ASN A 184 2.71 -18.89 4.01
C ASN A 184 3.87 -18.24 4.78
N LEU A 185 4.84 -17.65 4.08
CA LEU A 185 5.92 -16.91 4.73
C LEU A 185 5.37 -15.65 5.42
N PHE A 186 4.55 -14.89 4.73
CA PHE A 186 3.94 -13.68 5.26
C PHE A 186 3.05 -13.99 6.48
N MET A 187 2.17 -15.00 6.37
CA MET A 187 1.28 -15.43 7.45
C MET A 187 2.05 -15.82 8.72
N ARG A 188 3.12 -16.60 8.59
CA ARG A 188 3.96 -17.00 9.73
C ARG A 188 4.66 -15.82 10.41
N LYS A 189 5.07 -14.82 9.63
CA LYS A 189 5.73 -13.62 10.18
C LYS A 189 4.74 -12.65 10.81
N SER A 190 3.61 -12.40 10.16
CA SER A 190 2.56 -11.54 10.69
C SER A 190 1.91 -12.10 11.95
N ALA A 191 1.71 -13.40 12.05
CA ALA A 191 1.20 -14.07 13.25
C ALA A 191 2.01 -13.76 14.51
N LYS A 192 3.32 -13.51 14.40
CA LYS A 192 4.18 -13.13 15.53
C LYS A 192 3.81 -11.77 16.14
N THR A 193 3.08 -10.93 15.41
CA THR A 193 2.54 -9.65 15.90
C THR A 193 1.14 -9.79 16.52
N GLY A 194 0.64 -11.02 16.62
CA GLY A 194 -0.73 -11.30 17.06
C GLY A 194 -1.79 -10.84 16.05
N ARG A 195 -1.41 -10.67 14.76
CA ARG A 195 -2.34 -10.26 13.71
C ARG A 195 -2.01 -10.90 12.36
N LEU A 196 -3.07 -11.29 11.63
CA LEU A 196 -3.01 -11.74 10.25
C LEU A 196 -3.55 -10.64 9.32
N PRO A 197 -3.26 -10.69 8.01
CA PRO A 197 -3.89 -9.79 7.05
C PRO A 197 -5.41 -10.03 7.02
N ASP A 198 -6.16 -8.96 6.81
CA ASP A 198 -7.61 -9.00 6.70
C ASP A 198 -8.06 -9.50 5.32
N TYR A 199 -7.22 -9.33 4.30
CA TYR A 199 -7.44 -9.84 2.96
C TYR A 199 -6.13 -10.14 2.24
N VAL A 200 -6.22 -10.95 1.20
CA VAL A 200 -5.12 -11.32 0.32
C VAL A 200 -5.52 -11.04 -1.12
N VAL A 201 -4.68 -10.31 -1.83
CA VAL A 201 -4.79 -10.14 -3.29
C VAL A 201 -3.90 -11.20 -3.94
N VAL A 202 -4.49 -12.09 -4.72
CA VAL A 202 -3.75 -13.10 -5.48
C VAL A 202 -3.40 -12.53 -6.84
N GLU A 203 -2.10 -12.27 -7.03
CA GLU A 203 -1.58 -11.78 -8.29
C GLU A 203 -1.41 -12.91 -9.30
N GLY A 204 -1.99 -12.74 -10.49
CA GLY A 204 -1.82 -13.67 -11.61
C GLY A 204 -0.59 -13.33 -12.47
N PRO A 205 -0.13 -14.26 -13.33
CA PRO A 205 1.04 -14.04 -14.18
C PRO A 205 0.83 -12.97 -15.27
N LEU A 206 -0.41 -12.61 -15.54
CA LEU A 206 -0.79 -11.57 -16.52
C LEU A 206 -1.08 -10.21 -15.84
N ALA A 207 -0.83 -10.08 -14.54
CA ALA A 207 -0.94 -8.81 -13.85
C ALA A 207 0.08 -7.80 -14.39
N GLY A 208 -0.30 -6.52 -14.40
CA GLY A 208 0.60 -5.43 -14.78
C GLY A 208 1.50 -4.99 -13.64
N GLY A 209 2.54 -4.21 -13.94
CA GLY A 209 3.43 -3.62 -12.95
C GLY A 209 4.55 -4.54 -12.48
N HIS A 210 4.87 -4.49 -11.20
CA HIS A 210 5.89 -5.35 -10.59
C HIS A 210 5.34 -6.77 -10.45
N LEU A 211 5.86 -7.69 -11.26
CA LEU A 211 5.41 -9.08 -11.25
C LEU A 211 6.06 -9.88 -10.12
N GLY A 212 5.24 -10.55 -9.34
CA GLY A 212 5.68 -11.56 -8.37
C GLY A 212 6.05 -12.90 -9.01
N PHE A 213 5.88 -13.02 -10.33
CA PHE A 213 6.33 -14.15 -11.15
C PHE A 213 7.66 -13.81 -11.82
N GLY A 214 8.60 -14.77 -11.86
CA GLY A 214 9.82 -14.62 -12.64
C GLY A 214 9.56 -14.63 -14.15
N ALA A 215 10.61 -14.40 -14.95
CA ALA A 215 10.53 -14.43 -16.42
C ALA A 215 9.97 -15.73 -16.99
N ASP A 216 10.05 -16.82 -16.25
CA ASP A 216 9.59 -18.17 -16.62
C ASP A 216 8.13 -18.46 -16.22
N TRP A 217 7.28 -17.47 -16.06
CA TRP A 217 5.89 -17.63 -15.63
C TRP A 217 5.09 -18.61 -16.50
N GLN A 218 5.42 -18.76 -17.79
CA GLN A 218 4.81 -19.71 -18.70
C GLN A 218 5.04 -21.17 -18.26
N LYS A 219 6.19 -21.48 -17.69
CA LYS A 219 6.49 -22.81 -17.12
C LYS A 219 5.57 -23.11 -15.93
N VAL A 220 5.27 -22.10 -15.10
CA VAL A 220 4.37 -22.23 -13.96
C VAL A 220 2.93 -22.48 -14.40
N GLN A 221 2.50 -21.82 -15.48
CA GLN A 221 1.16 -22.00 -16.06
C GLN A 221 0.98 -23.42 -16.65
N ASN A 222 2.02 -23.97 -17.28
CA ASN A 222 1.99 -25.31 -17.88
C ASN A 222 2.12 -26.45 -16.85
N ALA A 223 2.71 -26.20 -15.69
CA ALA A 223 2.83 -27.17 -14.62
C ALA A 223 1.52 -27.43 -13.84
N LYS A 224 0.44 -26.70 -14.16
CA LYS A 224 -0.90 -26.83 -13.53
C LYS A 224 -1.93 -27.49 -14.44
N LYS A 225 -1.49 -28.00 -15.59
CA LYS A 225 -2.29 -28.91 -16.42
C LYS A 225 -1.90 -30.34 -16.11
#